data_f075e18d9a98ca6adf7a7a0ed2a8e75b
#
_entry.id   f075e18d9a98ca6adf7a7a0ed2a8e75b
#
_cell.length_a   1.000
_cell.length_b   1.000
_cell.length_c   1.000
_cell.angle_alpha   90.00
_cell.angle_beta   90.00
_cell.angle_gamma   90.00
#
_symmetry.space_group_name_H-M   'P 1'
#
loop_
_entity.id
_entity.type
_entity.pdbx_description
1 polymer ?
#
loop_
_entity_poly.entity_id
_entity_poly.type
_entity_poly.pdbx_seq_one_letter_code
_entity_poly.pdbx_strand_id
1 'polypeptide(L)'
;MADKLIIFDTTLRDGEQSPGASMTKEEKIRIAKQLERMKVDVIEAGFAASSNGDFDAIQTIASTIRDSTVCSLARANDKDIQRAADALKPADHFRIHTFIATSPLHMEKKLRMTPDQVFEQAKLAVRFARKFTDDVEFSPEDGSRSDMDFLCRVLEAVIAEGATTINIADTVGYGVPDLYGNLVKTLRERIPNSDKAVFSVHCHNDLGMAVANSLAGVQIGGARQVECTINGLGERAGNTSLEEIVMAVKTRKDYFGLELGIDTTQIVPASKLVSQITGFVVQPNKAVVGANAFAHASGIHQDGVLKARDTYEIMRAEDVGWSANKIVLGKLSGRNAFKQRLQELGVTLDSEGELNAAFARFKELADRKAEIFDEDIIAIVTEESAEAQQKEHYQFVSLSQRSETGEQPHARIVFSVDGKEVTGDAKGNGPVDATLNAIESEVGSGSELLLYSVNAITTGTQAQGEVTVRLSKGGRIVNGVGTDPDIVAASAKAYISALNKLYGNADKLNPQRS
;
A
#
# COMPACT_ATOMS: atom_id res chain seq x y z
N MET A 1 -1.64 13.19 -31.79
CA MET A 1 -1.86 13.10 -30.33
C MET A 1 -0.84 12.09 -29.81
N ALA A 2 -0.30 12.30 -28.62
CA ALA A 2 0.56 11.30 -28.00
C ALA A 2 -0.23 10.01 -27.78
N ASP A 3 0.43 8.85 -27.95
CA ASP A 3 -0.19 7.55 -27.74
C ASP A 3 -0.39 7.35 -26.22
N LYS A 4 -1.63 7.13 -25.77
CA LYS A 4 -2.02 7.08 -24.35
C LYS A 4 -2.24 5.65 -23.89
N LEU A 5 -1.73 5.30 -22.71
CA LEU A 5 -2.09 4.08 -22.00
C LEU A 5 -3.24 4.38 -21.04
N ILE A 6 -4.34 3.66 -21.18
CA ILE A 6 -5.53 3.73 -20.33
C ILE A 6 -5.29 2.85 -19.10
N ILE A 7 -5.53 3.39 -17.92
CA ILE A 7 -5.48 2.66 -16.65
C ILE A 7 -6.90 2.34 -16.21
N PHE A 8 -7.19 1.04 -16.18
CA PHE A 8 -8.44 0.48 -15.70
C PHE A 8 -8.21 -0.12 -14.31
N ASP A 9 -8.81 0.47 -13.29
CA ASP A 9 -8.71 -0.04 -11.92
C ASP A 9 -9.88 -0.96 -11.58
N THR A 10 -9.58 -2.18 -11.18
CA THR A 10 -10.55 -3.19 -10.73
C THR A 10 -10.42 -3.53 -9.23
N THR A 11 -9.86 -2.62 -8.42
CA THR A 11 -9.73 -2.81 -6.96
C THR A 11 -11.08 -3.10 -6.30
N LEU A 12 -12.15 -2.41 -6.74
CA LEU A 12 -13.49 -2.53 -6.17
C LEU A 12 -14.30 -3.74 -6.70
N ARG A 13 -13.77 -4.47 -7.68
CA ARG A 13 -14.39 -5.69 -8.21
C ARG A 13 -13.50 -6.92 -8.00
N ASP A 14 -12.38 -7.06 -8.75
CA ASP A 14 -11.46 -8.19 -8.64
C ASP A 14 -10.64 -8.13 -7.36
N GLY A 15 -10.21 -6.92 -6.97
CA GLY A 15 -9.53 -6.70 -5.70
C GLY A 15 -10.36 -7.14 -4.50
N GLU A 16 -11.66 -6.86 -4.48
CA GLU A 16 -12.58 -7.29 -3.42
C GLU A 16 -12.80 -8.81 -3.37
N GLN A 17 -12.53 -9.52 -4.47
CA GLN A 17 -12.62 -10.99 -4.51
C GLN A 17 -11.47 -11.68 -3.76
N SER A 18 -10.45 -10.93 -3.33
CA SER A 18 -9.43 -11.45 -2.42
C SER A 18 -10.06 -11.88 -1.10
N PRO A 19 -9.83 -13.13 -0.63
CA PRO A 19 -10.41 -13.58 0.64
C PRO A 19 -10.03 -12.66 1.81
N GLY A 20 -11.03 -12.05 2.44
CA GLY A 20 -10.86 -11.10 3.54
C GLY A 20 -10.81 -9.61 3.14
N ALA A 21 -10.89 -9.28 1.86
CA ALA A 21 -10.86 -7.89 1.36
C ALA A 21 -12.26 -7.28 1.14
N SER A 22 -13.32 -7.90 1.67
CA SER A 22 -14.69 -7.38 1.52
C SER A 22 -14.81 -5.96 2.07
N MET A 23 -15.52 -5.11 1.33
CA MET A 23 -15.66 -3.69 1.64
C MET A 23 -17.14 -3.31 1.81
N THR A 24 -17.42 -2.40 2.73
CA THR A 24 -18.72 -1.77 2.84
C THR A 24 -18.96 -0.79 1.70
N LYS A 25 -20.20 -0.42 1.46
CA LYS A 25 -20.57 0.58 0.45
C LYS A 25 -19.83 1.90 0.65
N GLU A 26 -19.74 2.39 1.88
CA GLU A 26 -19.07 3.63 2.26
C GLU A 26 -17.56 3.56 1.97
N GLU A 27 -16.94 2.43 2.23
CA GLU A 27 -15.53 2.17 1.93
C GLU A 27 -15.26 2.15 0.42
N LYS A 28 -16.12 1.46 -0.36
CA LYS A 28 -16.04 1.49 -1.83
C LYS A 28 -16.13 2.91 -2.39
N ILE A 29 -17.04 3.74 -1.88
CA ILE A 29 -17.17 5.14 -2.31
C ILE A 29 -15.91 5.95 -1.97
N ARG A 30 -15.30 5.71 -0.81
CA ARG A 30 -14.04 6.39 -0.42
C ARG A 30 -12.91 6.02 -1.37
N ILE A 31 -12.78 4.75 -1.72
CA ILE A 31 -11.75 4.28 -2.67
C ILE A 31 -12.03 4.84 -4.06
N ALA A 32 -13.28 4.79 -4.55
CA ALA A 32 -13.65 5.34 -5.86
C ALA A 32 -13.28 6.83 -5.99
N LYS A 33 -13.56 7.65 -4.96
CA LYS A 33 -13.16 9.06 -4.92
C LYS A 33 -11.64 9.25 -4.93
N GLN A 34 -10.89 8.36 -4.29
CA GLN A 34 -9.43 8.41 -4.30
C GLN A 34 -8.86 8.02 -5.67
N LEU A 35 -9.46 7.03 -6.34
CA LEU A 35 -9.11 6.64 -7.71
C LEU A 35 -9.39 7.77 -8.70
N GLU A 36 -10.54 8.44 -8.60
CA GLU A 36 -10.86 9.62 -9.40
C GLU A 36 -9.88 10.77 -9.15
N ARG A 37 -9.54 11.07 -7.88
CA ARG A 37 -8.50 12.06 -7.53
C ARG A 37 -7.14 11.72 -8.14
N MET A 38 -6.80 10.44 -8.20
CA MET A 38 -5.60 9.93 -8.86
C MET A 38 -5.71 10.00 -10.39
N LYS A 39 -6.89 10.35 -10.93
CA LYS A 39 -7.19 10.43 -12.37
C LYS A 39 -7.09 9.08 -13.08
N VAL A 40 -7.59 8.04 -12.45
CA VAL A 40 -7.77 6.74 -13.10
C VAL A 40 -8.79 6.88 -14.22
N ASP A 41 -8.49 6.31 -15.39
CA ASP A 41 -9.35 6.47 -16.56
C ASP A 41 -10.69 5.72 -16.43
N VAL A 42 -10.64 4.47 -15.96
CA VAL A 42 -11.81 3.62 -15.77
C VAL A 42 -11.78 2.97 -14.39
N ILE A 43 -12.89 3.05 -13.65
CA ILE A 43 -13.08 2.45 -12.31
C ILE A 43 -14.14 1.36 -12.42
N GLU A 44 -13.74 0.09 -12.29
CA GLU A 44 -14.68 -1.02 -12.21
C GLU A 44 -15.23 -1.12 -10.79
N ALA A 45 -16.45 -0.61 -10.60
CA ALA A 45 -17.04 -0.39 -9.29
C ALA A 45 -17.60 -1.66 -8.62
N GLY A 46 -17.72 -2.77 -9.37
CA GLY A 46 -18.21 -4.04 -8.85
C GLY A 46 -18.93 -4.89 -9.88
N PHE A 47 -19.72 -5.86 -9.38
CA PHE A 47 -20.54 -6.78 -10.16
C PHE A 47 -22.02 -6.64 -9.74
N ALA A 48 -22.80 -5.84 -10.46
CA ALA A 48 -24.17 -5.48 -10.09
C ALA A 48 -25.13 -6.67 -9.88
N ALA A 49 -24.85 -7.81 -10.53
CA ALA A 49 -25.68 -9.01 -10.43
C ALA A 49 -25.31 -9.92 -9.24
N SER A 50 -24.21 -9.62 -8.50
CA SER A 50 -23.78 -10.44 -7.36
C SER A 50 -24.73 -10.29 -6.17
N SER A 51 -25.15 -9.06 -5.84
CA SER A 51 -26.03 -8.76 -4.72
C SER A 51 -26.76 -7.42 -4.91
N ASN A 52 -27.78 -7.17 -4.07
CA ASN A 52 -28.41 -5.85 -4.02
C ASN A 52 -27.46 -4.79 -3.41
N GLY A 53 -26.60 -5.18 -2.47
CA GLY A 53 -25.61 -4.29 -1.89
C GLY A 53 -24.59 -3.81 -2.92
N ASP A 54 -24.10 -4.68 -3.79
CA ASP A 54 -23.22 -4.30 -4.90
C ASP A 54 -23.93 -3.41 -5.91
N PHE A 55 -25.17 -3.73 -6.26
CA PHE A 55 -25.97 -2.86 -7.11
C PHE A 55 -26.07 -1.44 -6.55
N ASP A 56 -26.42 -1.30 -5.27
CA ASP A 56 -26.55 0.00 -4.60
C ASP A 56 -25.20 0.72 -4.48
N ALA A 57 -24.10 0.00 -4.25
CA ALA A 57 -22.76 0.56 -4.21
C ALA A 57 -22.35 1.12 -5.59
N ILE A 58 -22.52 0.34 -6.65
CA ILE A 58 -22.24 0.76 -8.03
C ILE A 58 -23.09 1.96 -8.41
N GLN A 59 -24.38 1.95 -8.12
CA GLN A 59 -25.26 3.08 -8.43
C GLN A 59 -24.86 4.36 -7.69
N THR A 60 -24.42 4.23 -6.44
CA THR A 60 -23.94 5.38 -5.67
C THR A 60 -22.60 5.91 -6.21
N ILE A 61 -21.67 5.02 -6.57
CA ILE A 61 -20.40 5.39 -7.23
C ILE A 61 -20.70 6.09 -8.57
N ALA A 62 -21.58 5.51 -9.40
CA ALA A 62 -22.00 6.08 -10.68
C ALA A 62 -22.60 7.49 -10.54
N SER A 63 -23.33 7.74 -9.45
CA SER A 63 -23.88 9.08 -9.16
C SER A 63 -22.85 10.06 -8.58
N THR A 64 -21.70 9.59 -8.12
CA THR A 64 -20.71 10.38 -7.38
C THR A 64 -19.50 10.75 -8.25
N ILE A 65 -18.97 9.80 -9.04
CA ILE A 65 -17.79 9.94 -9.88
C ILE A 65 -18.15 10.69 -11.17
N ARG A 66 -17.32 11.65 -11.60
CA ARG A 66 -17.56 12.52 -12.76
C ARG A 66 -16.44 12.51 -13.79
N ASP A 67 -15.18 12.44 -13.33
CA ASP A 67 -14.00 12.60 -14.19
C ASP A 67 -13.43 11.26 -14.69
N SER A 68 -13.88 10.12 -14.12
CA SER A 68 -13.52 8.77 -14.55
C SER A 68 -14.74 8.05 -15.14
N THR A 69 -14.51 7.14 -16.10
CA THR A 69 -15.55 6.23 -16.58
C THR A 69 -15.85 5.19 -15.51
N VAL A 70 -17.13 5.04 -15.12
CA VAL A 70 -17.55 4.01 -14.17
C VAL A 70 -17.94 2.75 -14.93
N CYS A 71 -17.41 1.60 -14.50
CA CYS A 71 -17.64 0.31 -15.13
C CYS A 71 -18.31 -0.68 -14.16
N SER A 72 -19.10 -1.60 -14.69
CA SER A 72 -19.61 -2.75 -13.96
C SER A 72 -19.44 -4.02 -14.77
N LEU A 73 -18.99 -5.09 -14.10
CA LEU A 73 -18.91 -6.44 -14.68
C LEU A 73 -20.32 -7.03 -14.87
N ALA A 74 -20.50 -7.81 -15.92
CA ALA A 74 -21.70 -8.57 -16.22
C ALA A 74 -21.34 -9.87 -16.94
N ARG A 75 -21.90 -11.01 -16.52
CA ARG A 75 -21.81 -12.23 -17.32
C ARG A 75 -22.53 -12.03 -18.66
N ALA A 76 -22.13 -12.80 -19.67
CA ALA A 76 -22.67 -12.71 -21.01
C ALA A 76 -24.14 -13.23 -21.07
N ASN A 77 -25.04 -12.57 -20.37
CA ASN A 77 -26.49 -12.80 -20.44
C ASN A 77 -27.27 -11.50 -20.22
N ASP A 78 -28.46 -11.43 -20.80
CA ASP A 78 -29.28 -10.21 -20.82
C ASP A 78 -29.61 -9.70 -19.41
N LYS A 79 -29.87 -10.60 -18.45
CA LYS A 79 -30.24 -10.23 -17.08
C LYS A 79 -29.13 -9.50 -16.34
N ASP A 80 -27.89 -10.00 -16.43
CA ASP A 80 -26.73 -9.40 -15.76
C ASP A 80 -26.38 -8.06 -16.42
N ILE A 81 -26.41 -8.02 -17.75
CA ILE A 81 -26.10 -6.81 -18.53
C ILE A 81 -27.13 -5.71 -18.26
N GLN A 82 -28.45 -6.06 -18.22
CA GLN A 82 -29.48 -5.11 -17.87
C GLN A 82 -29.27 -4.54 -16.46
N ARG A 83 -28.93 -5.42 -15.50
CA ARG A 83 -28.71 -5.00 -14.12
C ARG A 83 -27.48 -4.10 -13.97
N ALA A 84 -26.43 -4.36 -14.74
CA ALA A 84 -25.26 -3.48 -14.80
C ALA A 84 -25.62 -2.11 -15.40
N ALA A 85 -26.36 -2.09 -16.50
CA ALA A 85 -26.83 -0.85 -17.13
C ALA A 85 -27.72 -0.03 -16.18
N ASP A 86 -28.64 -0.68 -15.46
CA ASP A 86 -29.53 -0.01 -14.49
C ASP A 86 -28.73 0.61 -13.33
N ALA A 87 -27.70 -0.07 -12.82
CA ALA A 87 -26.83 0.46 -11.77
C ALA A 87 -25.96 1.62 -12.25
N LEU A 88 -25.50 1.57 -13.49
CA LEU A 88 -24.61 2.58 -14.08
C LEU A 88 -25.36 3.82 -14.64
N LYS A 89 -26.67 3.76 -14.76
CA LYS A 89 -27.50 4.82 -15.36
C LYS A 89 -27.25 6.24 -14.82
N PRO A 90 -26.91 6.47 -13.53
CA PRO A 90 -26.61 7.79 -13.01
C PRO A 90 -25.25 8.38 -13.42
N ALA A 91 -24.34 7.58 -14.02
CA ALA A 91 -23.04 8.06 -14.44
C ALA A 91 -23.10 8.93 -15.70
N ASP A 92 -22.25 9.94 -15.78
CA ASP A 92 -22.10 10.75 -16.99
C ASP A 92 -21.43 9.97 -18.13
N HIS A 93 -20.46 9.11 -17.78
CA HIS A 93 -19.80 8.19 -18.69
C HIS A 93 -19.72 6.81 -18.02
N PHE A 94 -20.18 5.78 -18.71
CA PHE A 94 -20.11 4.43 -18.18
C PHE A 94 -19.78 3.37 -19.21
N ARG A 95 -19.15 2.31 -18.74
CA ARG A 95 -18.78 1.12 -19.51
C ARG A 95 -19.49 -0.10 -18.96
N ILE A 96 -19.97 -0.97 -19.84
CA ILE A 96 -20.39 -2.32 -19.49
C ILE A 96 -19.27 -3.28 -19.87
N HIS A 97 -18.77 -4.02 -18.89
CA HIS A 97 -17.76 -5.05 -19.08
C HIS A 97 -18.43 -6.42 -19.04
N THR A 98 -18.47 -7.11 -20.17
CA THR A 98 -19.07 -8.46 -20.25
C THR A 98 -18.03 -9.51 -20.62
N PHE A 99 -18.22 -10.73 -20.13
CA PHE A 99 -17.24 -11.80 -20.30
C PHE A 99 -17.89 -13.16 -20.45
N ILE A 100 -17.20 -14.07 -21.16
CA ILE A 100 -17.49 -15.50 -21.21
C ILE A 100 -16.18 -16.27 -21.41
N ALA A 101 -16.06 -17.45 -20.81
CA ALA A 101 -14.87 -18.26 -20.95
C ALA A 101 -14.74 -18.87 -22.35
N THR A 102 -13.53 -18.84 -22.89
CA THR A 102 -13.21 -19.28 -24.26
C THR A 102 -12.21 -20.44 -24.32
N SER A 103 -11.60 -20.82 -23.19
CA SER A 103 -10.71 -21.98 -23.17
C SER A 103 -11.48 -23.29 -23.27
N PRO A 104 -10.93 -24.32 -23.95
CA PRO A 104 -11.57 -25.64 -24.06
C PRO A 104 -11.95 -26.22 -22.70
N LEU A 105 -11.06 -26.08 -21.71
CA LEU A 105 -11.29 -26.57 -20.35
C LEU A 105 -12.51 -25.92 -19.69
N HIS A 106 -12.62 -24.58 -19.78
CA HIS A 106 -13.74 -23.86 -19.16
C HIS A 106 -15.04 -24.07 -19.93
N MET A 107 -15.00 -24.14 -21.27
CA MET A 107 -16.20 -24.44 -22.08
C MET A 107 -16.77 -25.81 -21.72
N GLU A 108 -15.90 -26.85 -21.62
CA GLU A 108 -16.33 -28.20 -21.29
C GLU A 108 -16.77 -28.37 -19.83
N LYS A 109 -15.92 -27.96 -18.88
CA LYS A 109 -16.12 -28.30 -17.44
C LYS A 109 -16.99 -27.30 -16.70
N LYS A 110 -16.82 -25.98 -16.97
CA LYS A 110 -17.49 -24.89 -16.26
C LYS A 110 -18.82 -24.51 -16.94
N LEU A 111 -18.77 -24.19 -18.23
CA LEU A 111 -19.93 -23.72 -18.97
C LEU A 111 -20.81 -24.87 -19.46
N ARG A 112 -20.23 -26.02 -19.78
CA ARG A 112 -20.89 -27.16 -20.43
C ARG A 112 -21.55 -26.75 -21.74
N MET A 113 -20.82 -25.95 -22.53
CA MET A 113 -21.25 -25.39 -23.81
C MET A 113 -20.30 -25.79 -24.91
N THR A 114 -20.83 -25.93 -26.12
CA THR A 114 -20.01 -26.08 -27.32
C THR A 114 -19.35 -24.74 -27.70
N PRO A 115 -18.23 -24.75 -28.45
CA PRO A 115 -17.62 -23.51 -28.94
C PRO A 115 -18.60 -22.63 -29.73
N ASP A 116 -19.49 -23.20 -30.55
CA ASP A 116 -20.48 -22.42 -31.29
C ASP A 116 -21.53 -21.77 -30.37
N GLN A 117 -21.93 -22.43 -29.29
CA GLN A 117 -22.83 -21.83 -28.29
C GLN A 117 -22.15 -20.65 -27.57
N VAL A 118 -20.87 -20.79 -27.18
CA VAL A 118 -20.09 -19.71 -26.58
C VAL A 118 -19.93 -18.54 -27.55
N PHE A 119 -19.62 -18.83 -28.81
CA PHE A 119 -19.51 -17.83 -29.88
C PHE A 119 -20.79 -17.01 -30.03
N GLU A 120 -21.93 -17.67 -30.18
CA GLU A 120 -23.21 -16.96 -30.34
C GLU A 120 -23.59 -16.18 -29.07
N GLN A 121 -23.35 -16.73 -27.88
CA GLN A 121 -23.63 -16.03 -26.63
C GLN A 121 -22.76 -14.78 -26.45
N ALA A 122 -21.46 -14.82 -26.81
CA ALA A 122 -20.57 -13.67 -26.78
C ALA A 122 -21.09 -12.53 -27.66
N LYS A 123 -21.48 -12.85 -28.91
CA LYS A 123 -22.06 -11.88 -29.85
C LYS A 123 -23.33 -11.23 -29.31
N LEU A 124 -24.27 -12.06 -28.86
CA LEU A 124 -25.55 -11.59 -28.33
C LEU A 124 -25.37 -10.69 -27.11
N ALA A 125 -24.44 -11.02 -26.21
CA ALA A 125 -24.14 -10.23 -25.02
C ALA A 125 -23.61 -8.84 -25.39
N VAL A 126 -22.62 -8.74 -26.29
CA VAL A 126 -22.10 -7.45 -26.74
C VAL A 126 -23.17 -6.64 -27.46
N ARG A 127 -23.94 -7.24 -28.38
CA ARG A 127 -25.07 -6.60 -29.07
C ARG A 127 -26.12 -6.08 -28.08
N PHE A 128 -26.38 -6.81 -27.01
CA PHE A 128 -27.31 -6.39 -25.98
C PHE A 128 -26.77 -5.24 -25.13
N ALA A 129 -25.50 -5.30 -24.70
CA ALA A 129 -24.82 -4.24 -23.96
C ALA A 129 -24.79 -2.91 -24.75
N ARG A 130 -24.59 -2.98 -26.06
CA ARG A 130 -24.60 -1.82 -26.98
C ARG A 130 -25.93 -1.06 -27.04
N LYS A 131 -27.01 -1.63 -26.54
CA LYS A 131 -28.29 -0.90 -26.42
C LYS A 131 -28.26 0.17 -25.34
N PHE A 132 -27.33 0.10 -24.38
CA PHE A 132 -27.27 0.95 -23.21
C PHE A 132 -26.12 1.96 -23.26
N THR A 133 -25.00 1.61 -23.90
CA THR A 133 -23.80 2.46 -23.97
C THR A 133 -23.02 2.20 -25.25
N ASP A 134 -22.28 3.20 -25.69
CA ASP A 134 -21.31 3.09 -26.78
C ASP A 134 -19.94 2.56 -26.32
N ASP A 135 -19.72 2.40 -25.02
CA ASP A 135 -18.49 1.88 -24.44
C ASP A 135 -18.72 0.48 -23.83
N VAL A 136 -18.33 -0.55 -24.59
CA VAL A 136 -18.50 -1.96 -24.19
C VAL A 136 -17.16 -2.66 -24.22
N GLU A 137 -16.76 -3.22 -23.09
CA GLU A 137 -15.59 -4.08 -22.96
C GLU A 137 -15.99 -5.56 -22.97
N PHE A 138 -15.24 -6.36 -23.71
CA PHE A 138 -15.42 -7.81 -23.76
C PHE A 138 -14.15 -8.52 -23.34
N SER A 139 -14.26 -9.44 -22.36
CA SER A 139 -13.18 -10.33 -21.92
C SER A 139 -13.45 -11.79 -22.31
N PRO A 140 -12.59 -12.42 -23.13
CA PRO A 140 -12.50 -13.86 -23.22
C PRO A 140 -11.86 -14.40 -21.94
N GLU A 141 -12.66 -14.89 -20.99
CA GLU A 141 -12.13 -15.47 -19.77
C GLU A 141 -11.23 -16.68 -20.10
N ASP A 142 -10.07 -16.77 -19.43
CA ASP A 142 -9.05 -17.78 -19.69
C ASP A 142 -8.47 -17.70 -21.11
N GLY A 143 -8.38 -16.47 -21.63
CA GLY A 143 -7.93 -16.18 -22.99
C GLY A 143 -6.50 -16.65 -23.27
N SER A 144 -5.62 -16.61 -22.26
CA SER A 144 -4.23 -17.08 -22.38
C SER A 144 -4.10 -18.58 -22.65
N ARG A 145 -5.14 -19.37 -22.35
CA ARG A 145 -5.19 -20.82 -22.60
C ARG A 145 -6.24 -21.23 -23.64
N SER A 146 -6.80 -20.26 -24.35
CA SER A 146 -7.77 -20.49 -25.41
C SER A 146 -7.11 -20.91 -26.72
N ASP A 147 -7.87 -21.65 -27.54
CA ASP A 147 -7.45 -21.94 -28.90
C ASP A 147 -7.36 -20.65 -29.73
N MET A 148 -6.26 -20.45 -30.45
CA MET A 148 -6.00 -19.20 -31.17
C MET A 148 -7.02 -18.92 -32.27
N ASP A 149 -7.40 -19.93 -33.03
CA ASP A 149 -8.33 -19.76 -34.18
C ASP A 149 -9.73 -19.44 -33.64
N PHE A 150 -10.16 -20.14 -32.61
CA PHE A 150 -11.42 -19.87 -31.92
C PHE A 150 -11.45 -18.49 -31.31
N LEU A 151 -10.35 -18.08 -30.64
CA LEU A 151 -10.24 -16.77 -30.01
C LEU A 151 -10.32 -15.65 -31.05
N CYS A 152 -9.60 -15.75 -32.17
CA CYS A 152 -9.70 -14.81 -33.30
C CYS A 152 -11.15 -14.70 -33.79
N ARG A 153 -11.82 -15.84 -34.01
CA ARG A 153 -13.20 -15.90 -34.51
C ARG A 153 -14.17 -15.16 -33.54
N VAL A 154 -14.04 -15.42 -32.24
CA VAL A 154 -14.91 -14.77 -31.22
C VAL A 154 -14.66 -13.27 -31.19
N LEU A 155 -13.38 -12.86 -31.12
CA LEU A 155 -13.01 -11.44 -30.96
C LEU A 155 -13.38 -10.62 -32.21
N GLU A 156 -13.16 -11.13 -33.41
CA GLU A 156 -13.63 -10.50 -34.64
C GLU A 156 -15.16 -10.25 -34.61
N ALA A 157 -15.92 -11.24 -34.17
CA ALA A 157 -17.36 -11.16 -34.13
C ALA A 157 -17.85 -10.15 -33.06
N VAL A 158 -17.29 -10.15 -31.84
CA VAL A 158 -17.71 -9.21 -30.80
C VAL A 158 -17.32 -7.76 -31.13
N ILE A 159 -16.19 -7.53 -31.81
CA ILE A 159 -15.83 -6.21 -32.35
C ILE A 159 -16.85 -5.77 -33.41
N ALA A 160 -17.26 -6.67 -34.28
CA ALA A 160 -18.29 -6.38 -35.30
C ALA A 160 -19.65 -6.06 -34.65
N GLU A 161 -19.98 -6.62 -33.48
CA GLU A 161 -21.17 -6.30 -32.70
C GLU A 161 -21.03 -5.00 -31.89
N GLY A 162 -19.83 -4.40 -31.87
CA GLY A 162 -19.60 -3.08 -31.30
C GLY A 162 -18.83 -3.06 -29.96
N ALA A 163 -18.12 -4.11 -29.61
CA ALA A 163 -17.16 -4.03 -28.52
C ALA A 163 -16.08 -3.00 -28.86
N THR A 164 -15.86 -2.03 -27.97
CA THR A 164 -14.88 -0.96 -28.13
C THR A 164 -13.56 -1.27 -27.44
N THR A 165 -13.56 -2.22 -26.51
CA THR A 165 -12.36 -2.71 -25.82
C THR A 165 -12.39 -4.24 -25.77
N ILE A 166 -11.26 -4.84 -26.07
CA ILE A 166 -11.02 -6.29 -25.99
C ILE A 166 -9.95 -6.55 -24.97
N ASN A 167 -10.31 -7.21 -23.86
CA ASN A 167 -9.41 -7.44 -22.74
C ASN A 167 -8.95 -8.89 -22.68
N ILE A 168 -7.68 -9.14 -22.95
CA ILE A 168 -7.10 -10.48 -22.97
C ILE A 168 -6.75 -10.91 -21.54
N ALA A 169 -7.52 -11.88 -21.02
CA ALA A 169 -7.38 -12.32 -19.64
C ALA A 169 -6.41 -13.50 -19.50
N ASP A 170 -5.35 -13.30 -18.69
CA ASP A 170 -4.53 -14.37 -18.13
C ASP A 170 -5.09 -14.76 -16.75
N THR A 171 -6.24 -15.40 -16.78
CA THR A 171 -7.12 -15.64 -15.63
C THR A 171 -6.47 -16.44 -14.50
N VAL A 172 -5.52 -17.31 -14.81
CA VAL A 172 -4.84 -18.17 -13.82
C VAL A 172 -3.36 -17.84 -13.64
N GLY A 173 -2.91 -16.68 -14.18
CA GLY A 173 -1.52 -16.25 -14.06
C GLY A 173 -0.52 -17.24 -14.67
N TYR A 174 -0.91 -17.88 -15.77
CA TYR A 174 -0.14 -18.92 -16.45
C TYR A 174 0.86 -18.36 -17.49
N GLY A 175 0.62 -17.15 -17.94
CA GLY A 175 1.42 -16.49 -18.95
C GLY A 175 2.86 -16.21 -18.49
N VAL A 176 3.77 -16.18 -19.48
CA VAL A 176 5.11 -15.61 -19.31
C VAL A 176 5.26 -14.47 -20.30
N PRO A 177 6.11 -13.43 -20.03
CA PRO A 177 6.05 -12.16 -20.74
C PRO A 177 6.09 -12.27 -22.26
N ASP A 178 7.06 -12.98 -22.81
CA ASP A 178 7.22 -13.10 -24.28
C ASP A 178 6.04 -13.82 -24.93
N LEU A 179 5.57 -14.91 -24.32
CA LEU A 179 4.43 -15.67 -24.84
C LEU A 179 3.15 -14.86 -24.77
N TYR A 180 2.91 -14.19 -23.66
CA TYR A 180 1.70 -13.38 -23.47
C TYR A 180 1.70 -12.13 -24.37
N GLY A 181 2.82 -11.42 -24.45
CA GLY A 181 2.96 -10.29 -25.37
C GLY A 181 2.75 -10.69 -26.84
N ASN A 182 3.32 -11.83 -27.25
CA ASN A 182 3.14 -12.35 -28.61
C ASN A 182 1.71 -12.88 -28.86
N LEU A 183 1.00 -13.41 -27.85
CA LEU A 183 -0.41 -13.75 -27.96
C LEU A 183 -1.23 -12.51 -28.35
N VAL A 184 -1.09 -11.41 -27.60
CA VAL A 184 -1.81 -10.16 -27.86
C VAL A 184 -1.46 -9.60 -29.26
N LYS A 185 -0.17 -9.61 -29.60
CA LYS A 185 0.31 -9.20 -30.94
C LYS A 185 -0.34 -10.03 -32.06
N THR A 186 -0.31 -11.35 -31.92
CA THR A 186 -0.86 -12.27 -32.93
C THR A 186 -2.36 -12.07 -33.13
N LEU A 187 -3.11 -11.84 -32.01
CA LEU A 187 -4.54 -11.54 -32.09
C LEU A 187 -4.79 -10.25 -32.87
N ARG A 188 -4.06 -9.18 -32.58
CA ARG A 188 -4.19 -7.90 -33.29
C ARG A 188 -3.83 -8.00 -34.78
N GLU A 189 -2.84 -8.81 -35.14
CA GLU A 189 -2.43 -9.01 -36.53
C GLU A 189 -3.39 -9.90 -37.30
N ARG A 190 -4.01 -10.89 -36.68
CA ARG A 190 -4.88 -11.87 -37.33
C ARG A 190 -6.35 -11.45 -37.43
N ILE A 191 -6.81 -10.58 -36.53
CA ILE A 191 -8.21 -10.14 -36.50
C ILE A 191 -8.38 -8.95 -37.46
N PRO A 192 -9.19 -9.09 -38.53
CA PRO A 192 -9.25 -8.07 -39.60
C PRO A 192 -9.76 -6.70 -39.18
N ASN A 193 -10.61 -6.66 -38.14
CA ASN A 193 -11.20 -5.43 -37.58
C ASN A 193 -10.63 -5.05 -36.22
N SER A 194 -9.41 -5.49 -35.90
CA SER A 194 -8.74 -5.21 -34.61
C SER A 194 -8.50 -3.73 -34.37
N ASP A 195 -8.38 -2.93 -35.45
CA ASP A 195 -8.20 -1.48 -35.42
C ASP A 195 -9.43 -0.70 -34.87
N LYS A 196 -10.59 -1.36 -34.80
CA LYS A 196 -11.84 -0.78 -34.29
C LYS A 196 -12.02 -0.91 -32.78
N ALA A 197 -11.10 -1.58 -32.08
CA ALA A 197 -11.14 -1.76 -30.64
C ALA A 197 -9.80 -1.50 -29.97
N VAL A 198 -9.82 -1.00 -28.75
CA VAL A 198 -8.65 -0.94 -27.89
C VAL A 198 -8.37 -2.33 -27.35
N PHE A 199 -7.13 -2.81 -27.48
CA PHE A 199 -6.71 -4.03 -26.82
C PHE A 199 -6.27 -3.71 -25.39
N SER A 200 -6.79 -4.47 -24.44
CA SER A 200 -6.52 -4.43 -23.01
C SER A 200 -5.87 -5.72 -22.55
N VAL A 201 -5.17 -5.66 -21.44
CA VAL A 201 -4.56 -6.82 -20.78
C VAL A 201 -4.97 -6.90 -19.32
N HIS A 202 -5.26 -8.11 -18.84
CA HIS A 202 -5.57 -8.42 -17.46
C HIS A 202 -4.79 -9.67 -17.04
N CYS A 203 -3.90 -9.52 -16.05
CA CYS A 203 -3.01 -10.59 -15.64
C CYS A 203 -3.08 -10.84 -14.14
N HIS A 204 -3.28 -12.13 -13.76
CA HIS A 204 -3.11 -12.59 -12.39
C HIS A 204 -1.65 -12.91 -12.07
N ASN A 205 -1.31 -12.92 -10.77
CA ASN A 205 0.07 -12.92 -10.29
C ASN A 205 0.52 -14.28 -9.70
N ASP A 206 -0.11 -15.38 -10.11
CA ASP A 206 0.15 -16.71 -9.56
C ASP A 206 1.61 -17.16 -9.69
N LEU A 207 2.29 -16.76 -10.75
CA LEU A 207 3.72 -16.98 -10.98
C LEU A 207 4.60 -15.77 -10.65
N GLY A 208 4.05 -14.69 -10.07
CA GLY A 208 4.78 -13.45 -9.78
C GLY A 208 5.11 -12.61 -11.03
N MET A 209 4.38 -12.79 -12.13
CA MET A 209 4.69 -12.18 -13.42
C MET A 209 3.60 -11.23 -13.95
N ALA A 210 2.56 -10.92 -13.19
CA ALA A 210 1.43 -10.13 -13.67
C ALA A 210 1.86 -8.78 -14.27
N VAL A 211 2.70 -8.03 -13.57
CA VAL A 211 3.23 -6.74 -14.05
C VAL A 211 4.07 -6.92 -15.31
N ALA A 212 4.96 -7.91 -15.32
CA ALA A 212 5.82 -8.18 -16.47
C ALA A 212 5.00 -8.61 -17.70
N ASN A 213 3.99 -9.47 -17.52
CA ASN A 213 3.06 -9.88 -18.58
C ASN A 213 2.27 -8.69 -19.12
N SER A 214 1.73 -7.84 -18.26
CA SER A 214 0.98 -6.64 -18.68
C SER A 214 1.86 -5.68 -19.45
N LEU A 215 3.10 -5.41 -19.01
CA LEU A 215 4.05 -4.57 -19.74
C LEU A 215 4.45 -5.19 -21.09
N ALA A 216 4.60 -6.52 -21.17
CA ALA A 216 4.84 -7.21 -22.43
C ALA A 216 3.63 -7.12 -23.38
N GLY A 217 2.40 -7.24 -22.84
CA GLY A 217 1.17 -7.04 -23.61
C GLY A 217 1.06 -5.62 -24.18
N VAL A 218 1.53 -4.62 -23.44
CA VAL A 218 1.62 -3.22 -23.91
C VAL A 218 2.71 -3.05 -24.95
N GLN A 219 3.94 -3.47 -24.67
CA GLN A 219 5.11 -3.17 -25.50
C GLN A 219 5.22 -4.07 -26.72
N ILE A 220 5.06 -5.38 -26.56
CA ILE A 220 5.12 -6.37 -27.65
C ILE A 220 3.75 -6.50 -28.32
N GLY A 221 2.71 -6.64 -27.51
CA GLY A 221 1.34 -6.85 -27.95
C GLY A 221 0.68 -5.62 -28.55
N GLY A 222 1.12 -4.43 -28.15
CA GLY A 222 0.54 -3.16 -28.58
C GLY A 222 -0.80 -2.86 -27.91
N ALA A 223 -1.09 -3.45 -26.75
CA ALA A 223 -2.24 -3.09 -25.93
C ALA A 223 -2.15 -1.62 -25.47
N ARG A 224 -3.30 -0.98 -25.28
CA ARG A 224 -3.41 0.42 -24.86
C ARG A 224 -4.30 0.60 -23.65
N GLN A 225 -4.71 -0.48 -23.00
CA GLN A 225 -5.31 -0.50 -21.69
C GLN A 225 -4.66 -1.59 -20.84
N VAL A 226 -4.50 -1.33 -19.53
CA VAL A 226 -4.10 -2.33 -18.53
C VAL A 226 -5.14 -2.33 -17.42
N GLU A 227 -5.75 -3.50 -17.17
CA GLU A 227 -6.50 -3.75 -15.95
C GLU A 227 -5.54 -4.09 -14.81
N CYS A 228 -5.70 -3.40 -13.70
CA CYS A 228 -4.81 -3.52 -12.55
C CYS A 228 -5.55 -3.17 -11.25
N THR A 229 -4.91 -3.38 -10.12
CA THR A 229 -5.47 -3.05 -8.82
C THR A 229 -4.45 -2.32 -7.95
N ILE A 230 -4.92 -1.49 -7.04
CA ILE A 230 -4.07 -0.91 -6.00
C ILE A 230 -3.44 -2.05 -5.18
N ASN A 231 -2.13 -1.97 -4.97
CA ASN A 231 -1.32 -2.96 -4.25
C ASN A 231 -1.30 -4.36 -4.87
N GLY A 232 -1.83 -4.53 -6.08
CA GLY A 232 -1.96 -5.83 -6.72
C GLY A 232 -3.00 -6.74 -6.06
N LEU A 233 -3.98 -6.19 -5.33
CA LEU A 233 -5.07 -6.95 -4.72
C LEU A 233 -5.82 -7.79 -5.76
N GLY A 234 -6.30 -8.97 -5.36
CA GLY A 234 -7.10 -9.84 -6.21
C GLY A 234 -7.13 -11.28 -5.73
N GLU A 235 -7.82 -12.11 -6.46
CA GLU A 235 -7.90 -13.54 -6.13
C GLU A 235 -6.52 -14.21 -6.10
N ARG A 236 -6.37 -15.21 -5.26
CA ARG A 236 -5.16 -16.04 -5.08
C ARG A 236 -3.92 -15.21 -4.78
N ALA A 237 -3.00 -15.05 -5.75
CA ALA A 237 -1.77 -14.26 -5.60
C ALA A 237 -1.94 -12.78 -6.01
N GLY A 238 -3.15 -12.39 -6.41
CA GLY A 238 -3.50 -11.02 -6.79
C GLY A 238 -3.42 -10.72 -8.27
N ASN A 239 -3.55 -9.46 -8.61
CA ASN A 239 -3.55 -8.89 -9.95
C ASN A 239 -2.26 -8.12 -10.25
N THR A 240 -2.17 -7.59 -11.45
CA THR A 240 -1.19 -6.56 -11.81
C THR A 240 -1.31 -5.36 -10.87
N SER A 241 -0.20 -4.93 -10.26
CA SER A 241 -0.15 -3.77 -9.38
C SER A 241 -0.20 -2.46 -10.17
N LEU A 242 -1.19 -1.61 -9.93
CA LEU A 242 -1.38 -0.32 -10.61
C LEU A 242 -0.14 0.57 -10.47
N GLU A 243 0.36 0.74 -9.25
CA GLU A 243 1.51 1.56 -8.93
C GLU A 243 2.78 1.14 -9.70
N GLU A 244 2.95 -0.16 -9.91
CA GLU A 244 4.12 -0.69 -10.61
C GLU A 244 4.03 -0.45 -12.12
N ILE A 245 2.85 -0.64 -12.72
CA ILE A 245 2.61 -0.32 -14.15
C ILE A 245 2.83 1.17 -14.40
N VAL A 246 2.17 2.01 -13.62
CA VAL A 246 2.21 3.47 -13.81
C VAL A 246 3.64 3.98 -13.69
N MET A 247 4.37 3.55 -12.66
CA MET A 247 5.74 4.03 -12.45
C MET A 247 6.74 3.43 -13.42
N ALA A 248 6.55 2.19 -13.89
CA ALA A 248 7.37 1.62 -14.95
C ALA A 248 7.25 2.43 -16.25
N VAL A 249 6.03 2.71 -16.70
CA VAL A 249 5.78 3.48 -17.93
C VAL A 249 6.25 4.92 -17.79
N LYS A 250 6.01 5.57 -16.66
CA LYS A 250 6.44 6.95 -16.39
C LYS A 250 7.96 7.08 -16.33
N THR A 251 8.63 6.18 -15.61
CA THR A 251 10.10 6.19 -15.42
C THR A 251 10.85 5.82 -16.70
N ARG A 252 10.30 4.87 -17.48
CA ARG A 252 10.89 4.40 -18.73
C ARG A 252 10.11 4.91 -19.96
N LYS A 253 9.78 6.21 -19.93
CA LYS A 253 9.15 6.90 -21.07
C LYS A 253 9.97 6.78 -22.35
N ASP A 254 11.30 6.72 -22.20
CA ASP A 254 12.25 6.46 -23.30
C ASP A 254 11.98 5.15 -24.02
N TYR A 255 11.51 4.12 -23.30
CA TYR A 255 11.25 2.78 -23.82
C TYR A 255 9.80 2.60 -24.26
N PHE A 256 8.83 3.04 -23.46
CA PHE A 256 7.42 2.82 -23.74
C PHE A 256 6.82 3.85 -24.72
N GLY A 257 7.27 5.10 -24.68
CA GLY A 257 6.78 6.18 -25.55
C GLY A 257 5.30 6.55 -25.32
N LEU A 258 4.71 6.16 -24.18
CA LEU A 258 3.30 6.32 -23.86
C LEU A 258 3.07 7.45 -22.85
N GLU A 259 1.91 8.10 -22.96
CA GLU A 259 1.44 9.06 -21.97
C GLU A 259 0.46 8.41 -20.99
N LEU A 260 0.48 8.87 -19.75
CA LEU A 260 -0.43 8.47 -18.67
C LEU A 260 -1.20 9.69 -18.15
N GLY A 261 -2.49 9.49 -17.83
CA GLY A 261 -3.30 10.51 -17.19
C GLY A 261 -3.13 10.60 -15.67
N ILE A 262 -2.48 9.63 -15.05
CA ILE A 262 -2.42 9.42 -13.60
C ILE A 262 -1.66 10.53 -12.87
N ASP A 263 -2.25 11.07 -11.81
CA ASP A 263 -1.54 11.85 -10.79
C ASP A 263 -0.81 10.89 -9.84
N THR A 264 0.46 10.68 -10.11
CA THR A 264 1.28 9.72 -9.37
C THR A 264 1.48 10.10 -7.91
N THR A 265 1.33 11.38 -7.52
CA THR A 265 1.44 11.81 -6.11
C THR A 265 0.32 11.23 -5.23
N GLN A 266 -0.74 10.71 -5.84
CA GLN A 266 -1.84 10.05 -5.16
C GLN A 266 -1.66 8.53 -4.98
N ILE A 267 -0.57 7.94 -5.49
CA ILE A 267 -0.32 6.49 -5.43
C ILE A 267 -0.20 6.01 -3.98
N VAL A 268 0.70 6.59 -3.19
CA VAL A 268 0.89 6.19 -1.78
C VAL A 268 -0.34 6.48 -0.92
N PRO A 269 -1.03 7.64 -1.04
CA PRO A 269 -2.33 7.84 -0.40
C PRO A 269 -3.37 6.76 -0.75
N ALA A 270 -3.49 6.37 -2.02
CA ALA A 270 -4.41 5.31 -2.45
C ALA A 270 -4.01 3.94 -1.87
N SER A 271 -2.72 3.57 -1.95
CA SER A 271 -2.20 2.34 -1.37
C SER A 271 -2.50 2.22 0.13
N LYS A 272 -2.25 3.30 0.89
CA LYS A 272 -2.53 3.34 2.33
C LYS A 272 -4.02 3.22 2.64
N LEU A 273 -4.87 3.92 1.88
CA LEU A 273 -6.32 3.87 2.05
C LEU A 273 -6.85 2.46 1.83
N VAL A 274 -6.45 1.80 0.73
CA VAL A 274 -6.88 0.43 0.42
C VAL A 274 -6.36 -0.55 1.48
N SER A 275 -5.08 -0.46 1.86
CA SER A 275 -4.50 -1.29 2.93
C SER A 275 -5.24 -1.13 4.27
N GLN A 276 -5.60 0.10 4.64
CA GLN A 276 -6.33 0.40 5.87
C GLN A 276 -7.76 -0.15 5.85
N ILE A 277 -8.45 -0.07 4.72
CA ILE A 277 -9.84 -0.54 4.57
C ILE A 277 -9.88 -2.07 4.54
N THR A 278 -9.01 -2.69 3.75
CA THR A 278 -9.04 -4.15 3.57
C THR A 278 -8.31 -4.93 4.66
N GLY A 279 -7.45 -4.27 5.46
CA GLY A 279 -6.58 -4.92 6.43
C GLY A 279 -5.37 -5.64 5.80
N PHE A 280 -5.20 -5.60 4.48
CA PHE A 280 -4.04 -6.19 3.80
C PHE A 280 -2.83 -5.26 3.92
N VAL A 281 -1.89 -5.65 4.76
CA VAL A 281 -0.68 -4.85 5.01
C VAL A 281 0.25 -4.90 3.80
N VAL A 282 0.69 -3.73 3.33
CA VAL A 282 1.69 -3.62 2.27
C VAL A 282 3.04 -4.07 2.80
N GLN A 283 3.69 -5.01 2.12
CA GLN A 283 5.03 -5.46 2.49
C GLN A 283 6.02 -4.29 2.45
N PRO A 284 6.92 -4.15 3.45
CA PRO A 284 7.86 -3.03 3.50
C PRO A 284 8.74 -2.88 2.26
N ASN A 285 9.08 -3.97 1.60
CA ASN A 285 9.89 -4.02 0.38
C ASN A 285 9.08 -4.03 -0.92
N LYS A 286 7.74 -3.82 -0.87
CA LYS A 286 6.94 -3.73 -2.09
C LYS A 286 7.39 -2.53 -2.92
N ALA A 287 7.53 -2.74 -4.22
CA ALA A 287 7.92 -1.68 -5.13
C ALA A 287 6.98 -0.46 -5.03
N VAL A 288 7.53 0.72 -5.15
CA VAL A 288 6.86 2.03 -5.16
C VAL A 288 6.20 2.43 -3.82
N VAL A 289 5.38 1.57 -3.22
CA VAL A 289 4.52 1.91 -2.06
C VAL A 289 4.99 1.32 -0.74
N GLY A 290 5.93 0.41 -0.74
CA GLY A 290 6.49 -0.18 0.48
C GLY A 290 7.27 0.85 1.31
N ALA A 291 7.24 0.71 2.63
CA ALA A 291 7.91 1.65 3.54
C ALA A 291 9.43 1.76 3.30
N ASN A 292 10.05 0.71 2.75
CA ASN A 292 11.48 0.65 2.42
C ASN A 292 11.79 1.00 0.96
N ALA A 293 10.78 1.28 0.13
CA ALA A 293 10.99 1.52 -1.31
C ALA A 293 11.95 2.68 -1.61
N PHE A 294 12.04 3.65 -0.70
CA PHE A 294 12.92 4.82 -0.78
C PHE A 294 13.85 4.93 0.43
N ALA A 295 14.14 3.83 1.12
CA ALA A 295 15.02 3.82 2.28
C ALA A 295 16.39 3.23 1.91
N HIS A 296 17.46 3.91 2.33
CA HIS A 296 18.83 3.49 2.10
C HIS A 296 19.51 3.17 3.42
N ALA A 297 19.83 1.89 3.67
CA ALA A 297 20.53 1.45 4.88
C ALA A 297 22.02 1.17 4.64
N SER A 298 22.42 0.81 3.41
CA SER A 298 23.82 0.56 3.06
C SER A 298 24.62 1.85 3.02
N GLY A 299 25.78 1.89 3.68
CA GLY A 299 26.68 3.05 3.70
C GLY A 299 27.15 3.49 2.31
N ILE A 300 27.35 2.53 1.38
CA ILE A 300 27.75 2.82 0.00
C ILE A 300 26.60 3.53 -0.73
N HIS A 301 25.37 3.05 -0.57
CA HIS A 301 24.19 3.67 -1.17
C HIS A 301 23.93 5.06 -0.58
N GLN A 302 24.02 5.19 0.74
CA GLN A 302 23.87 6.48 1.42
C GLN A 302 24.87 7.51 0.91
N ASP A 303 26.15 7.15 0.80
CA ASP A 303 27.20 8.03 0.27
C ASP A 303 26.94 8.43 -1.19
N GLY A 304 26.44 7.49 -2.01
CA GLY A 304 26.04 7.78 -3.40
C GLY A 304 24.88 8.77 -3.49
N VAL A 305 23.78 8.52 -2.76
CA VAL A 305 22.60 9.38 -2.73
C VAL A 305 22.93 10.79 -2.24
N LEU A 306 23.82 10.92 -1.23
CA LEU A 306 24.28 12.21 -0.71
C LEU A 306 25.06 13.03 -1.75
N LYS A 307 25.81 12.37 -2.62
CA LYS A 307 26.56 13.01 -3.71
C LYS A 307 25.67 13.36 -4.89
N ALA A 308 24.78 12.43 -5.29
CA ALA A 308 23.79 12.62 -6.33
C ALA A 308 22.69 11.56 -6.17
N ARG A 309 21.43 11.97 -5.97
CA ARG A 309 20.29 11.04 -5.75
C ARG A 309 20.16 10.02 -6.87
N ASP A 310 20.36 10.43 -8.11
CA ASP A 310 20.23 9.61 -9.32
C ASP A 310 21.23 8.43 -9.37
N THR A 311 22.20 8.36 -8.44
CA THR A 311 23.13 7.20 -8.36
C THR A 311 22.43 5.93 -7.91
N TYR A 312 21.35 6.02 -7.12
CA TYR A 312 20.59 4.89 -6.58
C TYR A 312 19.08 5.07 -6.62
N GLU A 313 18.57 6.19 -7.16
CA GLU A 313 17.14 6.48 -7.26
C GLU A 313 16.75 6.71 -8.73
N ILE A 314 15.87 5.87 -9.24
CA ILE A 314 15.29 6.00 -10.59
C ILE A 314 13.99 6.82 -10.60
N MET A 315 13.41 7.07 -9.42
CA MET A 315 12.24 7.90 -9.16
C MET A 315 12.39 8.53 -7.76
N ARG A 316 11.67 9.59 -7.51
CA ARG A 316 11.71 10.29 -6.21
C ARG A 316 10.52 9.89 -5.34
N ALA A 317 10.71 9.85 -4.03
CA ALA A 317 9.65 9.55 -3.07
C ALA A 317 8.45 10.48 -3.23
N GLU A 318 8.73 11.77 -3.46
CA GLU A 318 7.72 12.81 -3.64
C GLU A 318 6.85 12.59 -4.89
N ASP A 319 7.41 12.00 -5.96
CA ASP A 319 6.70 11.71 -7.21
C ASP A 319 5.54 10.72 -7.04
N VAL A 320 5.58 9.93 -5.97
CA VAL A 320 4.56 8.91 -5.65
C VAL A 320 3.77 9.22 -4.37
N GLY A 321 4.02 10.36 -3.73
CA GLY A 321 3.28 10.85 -2.56
C GLY A 321 3.87 10.45 -1.20
N TRP A 322 5.13 10.01 -1.14
CA TRP A 322 5.91 9.96 0.10
C TRP A 322 6.40 11.37 0.46
N SER A 323 6.49 11.68 1.77
CA SER A 323 6.89 13.02 2.23
C SER A 323 8.39 13.34 2.03
N ALA A 324 9.27 12.34 2.12
CA ALA A 324 10.71 12.44 1.84
C ALA A 324 11.39 11.06 1.91
N ASN A 325 12.60 10.96 1.38
CA ASN A 325 13.47 9.80 1.58
C ASN A 325 13.97 9.76 3.02
N LYS A 326 14.04 8.55 3.61
CA LYS A 326 14.64 8.35 4.93
C LYS A 326 16.01 7.69 4.78
N ILE A 327 17.06 8.39 5.23
CA ILE A 327 18.33 7.75 5.56
C ILE A 327 18.15 7.07 6.92
N VAL A 328 18.04 5.75 6.91
CA VAL A 328 17.94 4.95 8.14
C VAL A 328 19.36 4.64 8.61
N LEU A 329 19.76 5.22 9.74
CA LEU A 329 21.07 4.95 10.33
C LEU A 329 21.06 3.60 11.06
N GLY A 330 22.12 2.81 10.84
CA GLY A 330 22.31 1.50 11.45
C GLY A 330 23.72 0.98 11.23
N LYS A 331 23.99 -0.28 11.59
CA LYS A 331 25.33 -0.88 11.52
C LYS A 331 25.99 -0.81 10.14
N LEU A 332 25.22 -0.71 9.06
CA LEU A 332 25.75 -0.60 7.68
C LEU A 332 25.98 0.85 7.23
N SER A 333 25.55 1.83 8.01
CA SER A 333 25.71 3.25 7.66
C SER A 333 27.17 3.69 7.69
N GLY A 334 27.53 4.50 6.70
CA GLY A 334 28.85 5.11 6.58
C GLY A 334 28.97 6.42 7.38
N ARG A 335 30.22 6.89 7.55
CA ARG A 335 30.55 8.12 8.30
C ARG A 335 29.87 9.38 7.73
N ASN A 336 29.72 9.46 6.40
CA ASN A 336 29.09 10.63 5.76
C ASN A 336 27.60 10.73 6.09
N ALA A 337 26.88 9.61 6.10
CA ALA A 337 25.48 9.57 6.49
C ALA A 337 25.28 9.96 7.97
N PHE A 338 26.17 9.49 8.86
CA PHE A 338 26.18 9.86 10.27
C PHE A 338 26.44 11.37 10.44
N LYS A 339 27.45 11.93 9.75
CA LYS A 339 27.75 13.35 9.74
C LYS A 339 26.57 14.20 9.29
N GLN A 340 25.93 13.80 8.19
CA GLN A 340 24.76 14.52 7.69
C GLN A 340 23.62 14.49 8.69
N ARG A 341 23.35 13.33 9.31
CA ARG A 341 22.28 13.26 10.32
C ARG A 341 22.55 14.14 11.53
N LEU A 342 23.81 14.24 11.96
CA LEU A 342 24.20 15.19 13.00
C LEU A 342 23.89 16.64 12.59
N GLN A 343 24.20 17.03 11.35
CA GLN A 343 23.90 18.37 10.84
C GLN A 343 22.39 18.63 10.79
N GLU A 344 21.58 17.66 10.36
CA GLU A 344 20.11 17.74 10.36
C GLU A 344 19.54 17.89 11.78
N LEU A 345 20.22 17.32 12.79
CA LEU A 345 19.87 17.43 14.20
C LEU A 345 20.42 18.72 14.85
N GLY A 346 21.08 19.59 14.05
CA GLY A 346 21.68 20.83 14.55
C GLY A 346 22.96 20.65 15.37
N VAL A 347 23.59 19.47 15.28
CA VAL A 347 24.82 19.15 16.00
C VAL A 347 26.02 19.39 15.08
N THR A 348 26.91 20.28 15.49
CA THR A 348 28.19 20.56 14.80
C THR A 348 29.35 20.05 15.65
N LEU A 349 30.25 19.31 15.05
CA LEU A 349 31.50 18.84 15.69
C LEU A 349 32.65 19.70 15.22
N ASP A 350 33.52 20.06 16.15
CA ASP A 350 34.60 21.04 15.91
C ASP A 350 35.79 20.47 15.13
N SER A 351 35.92 19.14 15.07
CA SER A 351 37.02 18.47 14.38
C SER A 351 36.68 17.13 13.74
N GLU A 352 37.41 16.73 12.72
CA GLU A 352 37.36 15.39 12.13
C GLU A 352 37.68 14.27 13.14
N GLY A 353 38.49 14.58 14.16
CA GLY A 353 38.81 13.65 15.24
C GLY A 353 37.61 13.32 16.10
N GLU A 354 36.81 14.34 16.47
CA GLU A 354 35.55 14.17 17.22
C GLU A 354 34.50 13.39 16.41
N LEU A 355 34.38 13.69 15.11
CA LEU A 355 33.50 12.95 14.22
C LEU A 355 33.87 11.46 14.16
N ASN A 356 35.17 11.14 14.06
CA ASN A 356 35.63 9.76 14.03
C ASN A 356 35.40 9.03 15.35
N ALA A 357 35.60 9.67 16.49
CA ALA A 357 35.35 9.12 17.80
C ALA A 357 33.82 8.88 18.02
N ALA A 358 32.98 9.85 17.67
CA ALA A 358 31.52 9.71 17.73
C ALA A 358 31.05 8.61 16.79
N PHE A 359 31.57 8.51 15.58
CA PHE A 359 31.21 7.47 14.62
C PHE A 359 31.62 6.07 15.10
N ALA A 360 32.79 5.91 15.75
CA ALA A 360 33.19 4.64 16.34
C ALA A 360 32.19 4.18 17.42
N ARG A 361 31.77 5.08 18.32
CA ARG A 361 30.72 4.80 19.33
C ARG A 361 29.38 4.48 18.70
N PHE A 362 29.01 5.21 17.65
CA PHE A 362 27.81 4.90 16.88
C PHE A 362 27.83 3.48 16.31
N LYS A 363 28.95 3.02 15.77
CA LYS A 363 29.08 1.65 15.24
C LYS A 363 28.93 0.61 16.33
N GLU A 364 29.53 0.81 17.50
CA GLU A 364 29.39 -0.07 18.65
C GLU A 364 27.93 -0.16 19.14
N LEU A 365 27.24 0.98 19.18
CA LEU A 365 25.81 1.01 19.53
C LEU A 365 24.97 0.28 18.48
N ALA A 366 25.23 0.53 17.19
CA ALA A 366 24.51 -0.07 16.07
C ALA A 366 24.70 -1.59 15.93
N ASP A 367 25.79 -2.13 16.50
CA ASP A 367 25.99 -3.59 16.58
C ASP A 367 25.14 -4.24 17.68
N ARG A 368 24.71 -3.46 18.68
CA ARG A 368 23.93 -3.93 19.84
C ARG A 368 22.43 -3.60 19.76
N LYS A 369 22.06 -2.62 18.94
CA LYS A 369 20.71 -2.08 18.86
C LYS A 369 20.18 -2.18 17.42
N ALA A 370 19.01 -2.83 17.23
CA ALA A 370 18.46 -3.08 15.90
C ALA A 370 17.99 -1.77 15.21
N GLU A 371 17.50 -0.79 15.96
CA GLU A 371 17.03 0.49 15.46
C GLU A 371 17.69 1.65 16.22
N ILE A 372 18.32 2.56 15.49
CA ILE A 372 19.00 3.74 16.06
C ILE A 372 18.10 4.96 15.89
N PHE A 373 17.85 5.65 16.98
CA PHE A 373 17.05 6.87 17.01
C PHE A 373 17.91 8.13 17.10
N ASP A 374 17.33 9.28 16.82
CA ASP A 374 18.02 10.57 16.84
C ASP A 374 18.59 10.89 18.23
N GLU A 375 17.88 10.50 19.29
CA GLU A 375 18.34 10.66 20.67
C GLU A 375 19.59 9.85 20.96
N ASP A 376 19.72 8.66 20.38
CA ASP A 376 20.93 7.83 20.51
C ASP A 376 22.13 8.53 19.86
N ILE A 377 21.90 9.17 18.71
CA ILE A 377 22.93 9.91 17.98
C ILE A 377 23.37 11.13 18.77
N ILE A 378 22.42 11.88 19.34
CA ILE A 378 22.71 13.04 20.18
C ILE A 378 23.48 12.61 21.44
N ALA A 379 23.06 11.53 22.11
CA ALA A 379 23.71 11.01 23.30
C ALA A 379 25.17 10.60 23.05
N ILE A 380 25.46 10.00 21.89
CA ILE A 380 26.82 9.64 21.48
C ILE A 380 27.74 10.85 21.39
N VAL A 381 27.23 12.00 20.95
CA VAL A 381 28.02 13.20 20.67
C VAL A 381 28.20 14.09 21.90
N THR A 382 27.18 14.14 22.81
CA THR A 382 27.22 15.00 24.00
C THR A 382 28.08 14.46 25.13
N GLU A 383 28.82 13.34 24.93
CA GLU A 383 29.60 12.67 25.99
C GLU A 383 28.84 12.36 27.28
N GLU A 384 27.51 12.35 27.22
CA GLU A 384 26.67 11.74 28.25
C GLU A 384 26.80 10.22 28.16
N SER A 385 28.03 9.74 27.90
CA SER A 385 28.39 8.34 27.94
C SER A 385 28.39 7.86 29.37
N ALA A 386 27.78 6.77 29.59
CA ALA A 386 27.97 5.61 30.48
C ALA A 386 28.51 5.83 31.93
N GLU A 387 28.99 6.98 32.33
CA GLU A 387 29.46 7.30 33.71
C GLU A 387 28.53 8.28 34.46
N ALA A 388 27.63 8.97 33.77
CA ALA A 388 26.48 9.59 34.42
C ALA A 388 25.33 8.56 34.43
N GLN A 389 25.28 7.74 35.47
CA GLN A 389 23.98 7.30 36.00
C GLN A 389 23.20 8.59 36.27
N GLN A 390 22.50 9.09 35.23
CA GLN A 390 21.47 10.09 35.46
C GLN A 390 20.55 9.44 36.48
N LYS A 391 20.40 10.06 37.66
CA LYS A 391 19.32 9.74 38.57
C LYS A 391 18.05 9.86 37.74
N GLU A 392 17.49 8.72 37.35
CA GLU A 392 16.24 8.67 36.62
C GLU A 392 15.23 9.43 37.47
N HIS A 393 14.65 10.50 36.90
CA HIS A 393 13.65 11.31 37.60
C HIS A 393 12.42 10.47 37.95
N TYR A 394 12.03 9.59 37.02
CA TYR A 394 10.93 8.63 37.19
C TYR A 394 11.47 7.19 37.16
N GLN A 395 11.08 6.37 38.13
CA GLN A 395 11.44 4.95 38.18
C GLN A 395 10.21 4.08 38.43
N PHE A 396 10.00 3.06 37.62
CA PHE A 396 8.94 2.08 37.79
C PHE A 396 9.17 1.25 39.06
N VAL A 397 8.11 1.09 39.89
CA VAL A 397 8.15 0.27 41.13
C VAL A 397 7.22 -0.93 40.98
N SER A 398 5.93 -0.70 40.80
CA SER A 398 4.96 -1.80 40.65
C SER A 398 3.71 -1.37 39.91
N LEU A 399 3.01 -2.36 39.33
CA LEU A 399 1.76 -2.19 38.60
C LEU A 399 0.74 -3.21 39.09
N SER A 400 -0.47 -2.76 39.41
CA SER A 400 -1.64 -3.59 39.63
C SER A 400 -2.70 -3.22 38.60
N GLN A 401 -3.20 -4.22 37.86
CA GLN A 401 -4.16 -3.99 36.80
C GLN A 401 -5.32 -4.97 36.93
N ARG A 402 -6.54 -4.47 36.72
CA ARG A 402 -7.78 -5.25 36.67
C ARG A 402 -8.52 -4.97 35.38
N SER A 403 -8.85 -6.05 34.66
CA SER A 403 -9.66 -5.99 33.46
C SER A 403 -10.67 -7.12 33.48
N GLU A 404 -11.97 -6.79 33.41
CA GLU A 404 -13.08 -7.74 33.39
C GLU A 404 -13.99 -7.40 32.20
N THR A 405 -14.56 -8.42 31.56
CA THR A 405 -15.46 -8.23 30.42
C THR A 405 -16.70 -7.43 30.87
N GLY A 406 -16.96 -6.29 30.22
CA GLY A 406 -18.08 -5.40 30.53
C GLY A 406 -17.78 -4.27 31.53
N GLU A 407 -16.56 -4.24 32.09
CA GLU A 407 -16.09 -3.14 32.94
C GLU A 407 -14.93 -2.38 32.26
N GLN A 408 -14.79 -1.10 32.60
CA GLN A 408 -13.61 -0.35 32.14
C GLN A 408 -12.37 -0.86 32.86
N PRO A 409 -11.30 -1.21 32.15
CA PRO A 409 -10.01 -1.56 32.73
C PRO A 409 -9.52 -0.49 33.67
N HIS A 410 -8.95 -0.91 34.79
CA HIS A 410 -8.45 -0.07 35.86
C HIS A 410 -7.00 -0.42 36.16
N ALA A 411 -6.14 0.58 36.28
CA ALA A 411 -4.74 0.41 36.60
C ALA A 411 -4.35 1.30 37.79
N ARG A 412 -3.56 0.72 38.69
CA ARG A 412 -2.88 1.41 39.78
C ARG A 412 -1.38 1.15 39.63
N ILE A 413 -0.62 2.21 39.43
CA ILE A 413 0.83 2.15 39.27
C ILE A 413 1.52 2.87 40.44
N VAL A 414 2.61 2.27 40.91
CA VAL A 414 3.55 2.91 41.82
C VAL A 414 4.86 3.16 41.06
N PHE A 415 5.32 4.39 41.10
CA PHE A 415 6.61 4.79 40.53
C PHE A 415 7.23 5.87 41.43
N SER A 416 8.55 6.05 41.33
CA SER A 416 9.19 7.11 42.11
C SER A 416 9.42 8.35 41.24
N VAL A 417 9.31 9.53 41.87
CA VAL A 417 9.65 10.84 41.32
C VAL A 417 10.75 11.43 42.22
N ASP A 418 11.96 11.59 41.70
CA ASP A 418 13.15 12.00 42.48
C ASP A 418 13.36 11.16 43.76
N GLY A 419 13.09 9.87 43.69
CA GLY A 419 13.25 8.92 44.78
C GLY A 419 12.10 8.91 45.82
N LYS A 420 11.02 9.63 45.58
CA LYS A 420 9.78 9.57 46.41
C LYS A 420 8.72 8.79 45.66
N GLU A 421 8.16 7.76 46.28
CA GLU A 421 7.09 6.99 45.68
C GLU A 421 5.79 7.80 45.56
N VAL A 422 5.19 7.71 44.37
CA VAL A 422 3.87 8.24 44.06
C VAL A 422 3.00 7.11 43.51
N THR A 423 1.69 7.24 43.68
CA THR A 423 0.73 6.23 43.25
C THR A 423 -0.28 6.89 42.34
N GLY A 424 -0.26 6.51 41.04
CA GLY A 424 -1.28 6.90 40.08
C GLY A 424 -2.38 5.83 39.98
N ASP A 425 -3.62 6.29 39.78
CA ASP A 425 -4.80 5.44 39.70
C ASP A 425 -5.74 5.98 38.62
N ALA A 426 -6.04 5.15 37.59
CA ALA A 426 -6.91 5.58 36.49
C ALA A 426 -7.63 4.43 35.82
N LYS A 427 -8.70 4.77 35.08
CA LYS A 427 -9.40 3.90 34.15
C LYS A 427 -9.03 4.24 32.69
N GLY A 428 -9.22 3.28 31.78
CA GLY A 428 -8.97 3.48 30.38
C GLY A 428 -9.83 2.60 29.48
N ASN A 429 -9.68 2.77 28.17
CA ASN A 429 -10.39 1.97 27.17
C ASN A 429 -9.79 0.55 27.00
N GLY A 430 -8.59 0.34 27.54
CA GLY A 430 -7.88 -0.94 27.59
C GLY A 430 -6.85 -0.95 28.72
N PRO A 431 -6.23 -2.11 29.03
CA PRO A 431 -5.25 -2.24 30.13
C PRO A 431 -4.06 -1.30 30.00
N VAL A 432 -3.53 -1.15 28.79
CA VAL A 432 -2.42 -0.24 28.50
C VAL A 432 -2.85 1.22 28.66
N ASP A 433 -4.00 1.61 28.08
CA ASP A 433 -4.54 2.96 28.19
C ASP A 433 -4.79 3.36 29.64
N ALA A 434 -5.38 2.47 30.46
CA ALA A 434 -5.55 2.69 31.90
C ALA A 434 -4.21 2.92 32.62
N THR A 435 -3.17 2.17 32.23
CA THR A 435 -1.82 2.27 32.82
C THR A 435 -1.14 3.59 32.46
N LEU A 436 -1.20 4.00 31.19
CA LEU A 436 -0.61 5.28 30.77
C LEU A 436 -1.36 6.47 31.39
N ASN A 437 -2.70 6.41 31.46
CA ASN A 437 -3.53 7.40 32.14
C ASN A 437 -3.19 7.50 33.62
N ALA A 438 -2.90 6.37 34.29
CA ALA A 438 -2.50 6.35 35.69
C ALA A 438 -1.13 7.03 35.93
N ILE A 439 -0.19 6.90 34.99
CA ILE A 439 1.09 7.64 35.02
C ILE A 439 0.83 9.13 34.81
N GLU A 440 0.05 9.48 33.80
CA GLU A 440 -0.23 10.87 33.45
C GLU A 440 -1.04 11.61 34.53
N SER A 441 -1.88 10.92 35.31
CA SER A 441 -2.61 11.54 36.44
C SER A 441 -1.68 12.18 37.48
N GLU A 442 -0.47 11.66 37.66
CA GLU A 442 0.53 12.13 38.61
C GLU A 442 1.61 13.01 37.94
N VAL A 443 1.98 12.70 36.69
CA VAL A 443 3.06 13.42 36.00
C VAL A 443 2.54 14.67 35.32
N GLY A 444 1.34 14.64 34.74
CA GLY A 444 0.76 15.75 33.98
C GLY A 444 1.68 16.24 32.85
N SER A 445 2.30 15.33 32.15
CA SER A 445 3.37 15.66 31.16
C SER A 445 2.85 16.58 30.05
N GLY A 446 1.59 16.43 29.67
CA GLY A 446 0.99 17.10 28.50
C GLY A 446 1.64 16.67 27.19
N SER A 447 2.26 15.50 27.15
CA SER A 447 2.84 14.92 25.95
C SER A 447 1.79 14.18 25.11
N GLU A 448 1.97 14.18 23.78
CA GLU A 448 1.16 13.44 22.84
C GLU A 448 1.84 12.10 22.52
N LEU A 449 1.08 10.99 22.57
CA LEU A 449 1.54 9.67 22.17
C LEU A 449 1.45 9.53 20.65
N LEU A 450 2.60 9.54 19.98
CA LEU A 450 2.69 9.43 18.50
C LEU A 450 2.81 7.99 17.99
N LEU A 451 3.40 7.09 18.81
CA LEU A 451 3.62 5.69 18.42
C LEU A 451 3.55 4.80 19.68
N TYR A 452 2.88 3.69 19.51
CA TYR A 452 2.93 2.55 20.43
C TYR A 452 3.17 1.29 19.58
N SER A 453 4.27 0.60 19.84
CA SER A 453 4.65 -0.62 19.09
C SER A 453 5.08 -1.71 20.04
N VAL A 454 4.66 -2.94 19.74
CA VAL A 454 4.97 -4.14 20.51
C VAL A 454 5.70 -5.13 19.61
N ASN A 455 6.89 -5.55 20.04
CA ASN A 455 7.69 -6.57 19.36
C ASN A 455 7.93 -7.76 20.30
N ALA A 456 7.80 -8.99 19.80
CA ALA A 456 8.22 -10.18 20.54
C ALA A 456 9.72 -10.39 20.36
N ILE A 457 10.48 -10.39 21.47
CA ILE A 457 11.95 -10.61 21.42
C ILE A 457 12.28 -12.10 21.41
N THR A 458 11.44 -12.94 22.03
CA THR A 458 11.65 -14.38 22.15
C THR A 458 10.42 -15.17 21.70
N THR A 459 10.58 -16.46 21.36
CA THR A 459 9.47 -17.34 20.97
C THR A 459 8.96 -18.18 22.15
N GLY A 460 7.66 -18.48 22.18
CA GLY A 460 7.02 -19.35 23.19
C GLY A 460 6.09 -18.59 24.14
N THR A 461 5.44 -19.31 25.06
CA THR A 461 4.44 -18.79 26.01
C THR A 461 5.01 -17.87 27.09
N GLN A 462 6.33 -17.83 27.25
CA GLN A 462 7.06 -16.92 28.16
C GLN A 462 7.89 -15.89 27.36
N ALA A 463 7.44 -15.54 26.14
CA ALA A 463 8.11 -14.57 25.30
C ALA A 463 8.19 -13.22 26.03
N GLN A 464 9.40 -12.65 26.05
CA GLN A 464 9.62 -11.28 26.50
C GLN A 464 9.11 -10.32 25.42
N GLY A 465 8.19 -9.43 25.80
CA GLY A 465 7.71 -8.36 24.95
C GLY A 465 8.57 -7.11 25.09
N GLU A 466 8.96 -6.52 23.97
CA GLU A 466 9.53 -5.17 23.91
C GLU A 466 8.45 -4.18 23.47
N VAL A 467 8.26 -3.12 24.22
CA VAL A 467 7.37 -2.03 23.88
C VAL A 467 8.20 -0.79 23.57
N THR A 468 7.92 -0.17 22.44
CA THR A 468 8.45 1.15 22.08
C THR A 468 7.32 2.18 22.13
N VAL A 469 7.52 3.25 22.89
CA VAL A 469 6.62 4.40 23.01
C VAL A 469 7.30 5.63 22.43
N ARG A 470 6.60 6.41 21.61
CA ARG A 470 7.06 7.71 21.11
C ARG A 470 6.16 8.82 21.64
N LEU A 471 6.75 9.78 22.33
CA LEU A 471 6.05 10.94 22.87
C LEU A 471 6.50 12.22 22.18
N SER A 472 5.57 13.17 22.02
CA SER A 472 5.84 14.52 21.53
C SER A 472 5.40 15.56 22.55
N LYS A 473 6.24 16.56 22.80
CA LYS A 473 5.90 17.73 23.62
C LYS A 473 6.66 18.96 23.14
N GLY A 474 5.93 20.03 22.83
CA GLY A 474 6.54 21.31 22.42
C GLY A 474 7.42 21.21 21.19
N GLY A 475 7.10 20.32 20.22
CA GLY A 475 7.90 20.07 19.02
C GLY A 475 9.07 19.10 19.21
N ARG A 476 9.30 18.64 20.43
CA ARG A 476 10.31 17.62 20.73
C ARG A 476 9.69 16.23 20.72
N ILE A 477 10.35 15.28 20.05
CA ILE A 477 9.92 13.89 19.94
C ILE A 477 10.96 12.99 20.59
N VAL A 478 10.54 12.12 21.50
CA VAL A 478 11.39 11.15 22.20
C VAL A 478 10.83 9.74 22.11
N ASN A 479 11.71 8.74 22.17
CA ASN A 479 11.31 7.33 22.21
C ASN A 479 11.75 6.71 23.55
N GLY A 480 10.83 5.97 24.20
CA GLY A 480 11.12 5.13 25.34
C GLY A 480 10.95 3.67 25.00
N VAL A 481 11.79 2.82 25.54
CA VAL A 481 11.71 1.36 25.36
C VAL A 481 11.61 0.69 26.73
N GLY A 482 10.75 -0.31 26.82
CA GLY A 482 10.56 -1.13 28.02
C GLY A 482 10.42 -2.60 27.65
N THR A 483 11.02 -3.47 28.44
CA THR A 483 10.95 -4.92 28.25
C THR A 483 10.41 -5.58 29.51
N ASP A 484 9.48 -6.48 29.35
CA ASP A 484 8.91 -7.29 30.43
C ASP A 484 8.18 -8.51 29.84
N PRO A 485 8.08 -9.65 30.56
CA PRO A 485 7.17 -10.73 30.19
C PRO A 485 5.69 -10.30 30.18
N ASP A 486 5.30 -9.36 31.04
CA ASP A 486 3.99 -8.70 31.03
C ASP A 486 4.04 -7.45 30.13
N ILE A 487 3.27 -7.49 29.05
CA ILE A 487 3.25 -6.42 28.06
C ILE A 487 2.73 -5.09 28.63
N VAL A 488 1.88 -5.12 29.66
CA VAL A 488 1.38 -3.90 30.32
C VAL A 488 2.46 -3.28 31.18
N ALA A 489 3.25 -4.11 31.88
CA ALA A 489 4.43 -3.65 32.63
C ALA A 489 5.52 -3.12 31.68
N ALA A 490 5.76 -3.80 30.55
CA ALA A 490 6.66 -3.31 29.49
C ALA A 490 6.22 -1.93 28.97
N SER A 491 4.91 -1.72 28.79
CA SER A 491 4.34 -0.44 28.33
C SER A 491 4.56 0.67 29.35
N ALA A 492 4.36 0.39 30.64
CA ALA A 492 4.64 1.35 31.71
C ALA A 492 6.11 1.75 31.76
N LYS A 493 7.02 0.78 31.66
CA LYS A 493 8.47 1.01 31.62
C LYS A 493 8.88 1.85 30.40
N ALA A 494 8.33 1.54 29.23
CA ALA A 494 8.59 2.30 28.00
C ALA A 494 8.13 3.75 28.12
N TYR A 495 6.94 3.97 28.68
CA TYR A 495 6.39 5.31 28.87
C TYR A 495 7.22 6.13 29.86
N ILE A 496 7.56 5.56 31.01
CA ILE A 496 8.44 6.19 32.01
C ILE A 496 9.82 6.51 31.43
N SER A 497 10.39 5.62 30.62
CA SER A 497 11.65 5.87 29.90
C SER A 497 11.56 7.08 28.97
N ALA A 498 10.43 7.21 28.22
CA ALA A 498 10.22 8.38 27.37
C ALA A 498 10.04 9.67 28.17
N LEU A 499 9.31 9.63 29.30
CA LEU A 499 9.13 10.77 30.19
C LEU A 499 10.46 11.25 30.79
N ASN A 500 11.34 10.36 31.23
CA ASN A 500 12.70 10.70 31.69
C ASN A 500 13.48 11.47 30.63
N LYS A 501 13.39 11.06 29.37
CA LYS A 501 14.02 11.74 28.25
C LYS A 501 13.41 13.13 27.97
N LEU A 502 12.11 13.30 28.16
CA LEU A 502 11.46 14.61 28.05
C LEU A 502 11.90 15.54 29.18
N TYR A 503 12.08 15.02 30.38
CA TYR A 503 12.47 15.78 31.58
C TYR A 503 13.94 16.19 31.56
N GLY A 504 14.88 15.29 31.28
CA GLY A 504 16.33 15.45 31.46
C GLY A 504 17.02 16.50 30.59
N ASN A 505 16.39 17.03 29.54
CA ASN A 505 17.02 17.97 28.61
C ASN A 505 16.28 19.32 28.45
N ALA A 506 15.38 19.66 29.37
CA ALA A 506 14.65 20.93 29.28
C ALA A 506 15.56 22.17 29.40
N ASP A 507 16.71 22.06 30.05
CA ASP A 507 17.58 23.21 30.35
C ASP A 507 18.82 23.37 29.46
N LYS A 508 19.11 22.41 28.55
CA LYS A 508 20.39 22.39 27.79
C LYS A 508 20.30 22.71 26.29
N LEU A 509 19.14 22.98 25.72
CA LEU A 509 18.99 23.18 24.27
C LEU A 509 18.56 24.60 23.86
N ASN A 510 18.96 25.65 24.57
CA ASN A 510 18.77 27.02 24.09
C ASN A 510 20.00 27.90 24.32
N PRO A 511 21.03 27.83 23.45
CA PRO A 511 22.18 28.74 23.50
C PRO A 511 21.86 30.18 23.03
N GLN A 512 20.62 30.47 22.63
CA GLN A 512 20.22 31.79 22.10
C GLN A 512 19.30 32.58 23.03
N ARG A 513 19.25 32.27 24.33
CA ARG A 513 18.64 33.13 25.33
C ARG A 513 19.66 33.47 26.43
N SER A 514 20.61 34.26 26.07
CA SER A 514 21.39 35.15 26.96
C SER A 514 21.76 36.42 26.21
#